data_a367598893c30e2d50ceb5742598a3d2
#
_entry.id   a367598893c30e2d50ceb5742598a3d2
#
_cell.length_a   1.000
_cell.length_b   1.000
_cell.length_c   1.000
_cell.angle_alpha   90.00
_cell.angle_beta   90.00
_cell.angle_gamma   90.00
#
_symmetry.space_group_name_H-M   'P 1'
#
loop_
_entity.id
_entity.type
_entity.pdbx_description
1 polymer ?
#
loop_
_entity_poly.entity_id
_entity_poly.type
_entity_poly.pdbx_seq_one_letter_code
_entity_poly.pdbx_strand_id
1 'polypeptide(L)'
;MCIRDSLYSQQPFCALALQQGFHFILTCKPDSHATLSERLAFWQANDGIAALERRHWNGRFTEVRLYRYINDVRLREGHDALSINWFEITVVNAKTGQQLYHNSFITTHRLSADNVADVAQAGRGRWKIENENNNVLKTKGYHLEHNFGHGQQYLSAFLLSLNLLAFLFHTVLEWSDDKYALLRRVLARRQTFFDDIRALTRYMVFESWDHLMDFMIQGLELQLQVDTS
;
A
#
# COMPACT_ATOMS: atom_id res chain seq x y z
N MET A 1 -3.15 -13.83 -0.37
CA MET A 1 -2.25 -13.28 0.66
C MET A 1 -2.95 -12.10 1.34
N CYS A 2 -2.90 -12.01 2.66
CA CYS A 2 -3.47 -10.91 3.43
C CYS A 2 -2.35 -10.08 4.05
N ILE A 3 -2.34 -8.77 3.80
CA ILE A 3 -1.37 -7.82 4.38
C ILE A 3 -2.15 -6.81 5.21
N ARG A 4 -1.93 -6.76 6.54
CA ARG A 4 -2.72 -5.97 7.47
C ARG A 4 -1.88 -5.31 8.54
N ASP A 5 -2.49 -4.38 9.28
CA ASP A 5 -1.92 -3.63 10.39
C ASP A 5 -1.73 -4.49 11.66
N SER A 6 -1.02 -3.94 12.64
CA SER A 6 -0.70 -4.61 13.92
C SER A 6 -1.94 -5.04 14.73
N LEU A 7 -3.10 -4.40 14.53
CA LEU A 7 -4.36 -4.82 15.15
C LEU A 7 -4.79 -6.24 14.74
N TYR A 8 -4.37 -6.69 13.56
CA TYR A 8 -4.72 -7.99 12.98
C TYR A 8 -3.68 -9.08 13.25
N SER A 9 -2.55 -8.77 13.89
CA SER A 9 -1.50 -9.74 14.18
C SER A 9 -1.82 -10.66 15.38
N GLN A 10 -3.04 -10.63 15.86
CA GLN A 10 -3.52 -11.45 16.97
C GLN A 10 -3.91 -12.87 16.50
N GLN A 11 -3.71 -13.87 17.38
CA GLN A 11 -3.94 -15.28 17.02
C GLN A 11 -5.33 -15.59 16.48
N PRO A 12 -6.45 -15.05 16.98
CA PRO A 12 -7.77 -15.35 16.41
C PRO A 12 -7.89 -14.98 14.94
N PHE A 13 -7.34 -13.83 14.54
CA PHE A 13 -7.35 -13.41 13.15
C PHE A 13 -6.40 -14.27 12.30
N CYS A 14 -5.20 -14.57 12.80
CA CYS A 14 -4.25 -15.43 12.11
C CYS A 14 -4.82 -16.84 11.86
N ALA A 15 -5.51 -17.41 12.88
CA ALA A 15 -6.17 -18.70 12.76
C ALA A 15 -7.31 -18.67 11.72
N LEU A 16 -8.13 -17.62 11.74
CA LEU A 16 -9.21 -17.44 10.76
C LEU A 16 -8.65 -17.31 9.34
N ALA A 17 -7.60 -16.51 9.14
CA ALA A 17 -6.98 -16.35 7.83
C ALA A 17 -6.46 -17.70 7.28
N LEU A 18 -5.80 -18.50 8.12
CA LEU A 18 -5.34 -19.84 7.75
C LEU A 18 -6.49 -20.79 7.44
N GLN A 19 -7.55 -20.77 8.24
CA GLN A 19 -8.76 -21.56 8.02
C GLN A 19 -9.42 -21.26 6.66
N GLN A 20 -9.34 -20.00 6.23
CA GLN A 20 -9.84 -19.55 4.92
C GLN A 20 -8.82 -19.75 3.77
N GLY A 21 -7.69 -20.44 4.02
CA GLY A 21 -6.66 -20.70 3.01
C GLY A 21 -5.78 -19.49 2.66
N PHE A 22 -5.75 -18.44 3.47
CA PHE A 22 -4.92 -17.27 3.23
C PHE A 22 -3.58 -17.34 3.95
N HIS A 23 -2.51 -17.15 3.20
CA HIS A 23 -1.23 -16.74 3.77
C HIS A 23 -1.26 -15.26 4.13
N PHE A 24 -0.51 -14.86 5.14
CA PHE A 24 -0.49 -13.48 5.62
C PHE A 24 0.91 -12.92 5.85
N ILE A 25 1.00 -11.60 5.77
CA ILE A 25 2.11 -10.78 6.29
C ILE A 25 1.45 -9.68 7.12
N LEU A 26 1.67 -9.69 8.43
CA LEU A 26 1.03 -8.76 9.36
C LEU A 26 2.09 -7.97 10.11
N THR A 27 1.89 -6.67 10.26
CA THR A 27 2.75 -5.83 11.09
C THR A 27 2.66 -6.31 12.54
N CYS A 28 3.80 -6.54 13.17
CA CYS A 28 3.91 -7.03 14.53
C CYS A 28 4.70 -6.01 15.36
N LYS A 29 4.02 -5.27 16.23
CA LYS A 29 4.67 -4.32 17.13
C LYS A 29 5.06 -5.04 18.42
N PRO A 30 6.26 -4.79 18.99
CA PRO A 30 6.71 -5.42 20.23
C PRO A 30 5.71 -5.26 21.38
N ASP A 31 5.15 -4.06 21.54
CA ASP A 31 4.20 -3.75 22.61
C ASP A 31 2.88 -4.55 22.54
N SER A 32 2.55 -5.07 21.37
CA SER A 32 1.33 -5.86 21.17
C SER A 32 1.54 -7.37 21.37
N HIS A 33 2.80 -7.83 21.52
CA HIS A 33 3.18 -9.23 21.55
C HIS A 33 4.32 -9.49 22.54
N ALA A 34 4.06 -9.26 23.85
CA ALA A 34 5.06 -9.39 24.89
C ALA A 34 5.76 -10.78 24.89
N THR A 35 5.00 -11.87 24.84
CA THR A 35 5.54 -13.23 24.77
C THR A 35 6.45 -13.48 23.58
N LEU A 36 6.02 -12.99 22.38
CA LEU A 36 6.84 -13.10 21.19
C LEU A 36 8.13 -12.28 21.34
N SER A 37 8.03 -11.08 21.89
CA SER A 37 9.19 -10.20 22.13
C SER A 37 10.20 -10.83 23.09
N GLU A 38 9.75 -11.45 24.17
CA GLU A 38 10.61 -12.19 25.12
C GLU A 38 11.33 -13.36 24.45
N ARG A 39 10.62 -14.12 23.63
CA ARG A 39 11.20 -15.24 22.86
C ARG A 39 12.23 -14.76 21.86
N LEU A 40 11.93 -13.67 21.13
CA LEU A 40 12.88 -13.08 20.19
C LEU A 40 14.13 -12.58 20.90
N ALA A 41 14.01 -11.97 22.06
CA ALA A 41 15.14 -11.54 22.89
C ALA A 41 16.01 -12.75 23.31
N PHE A 42 15.38 -13.85 23.73
CA PHE A 42 16.07 -15.11 24.04
C PHE A 42 16.84 -15.66 22.84
N TRP A 43 16.18 -15.77 21.67
CA TRP A 43 16.84 -16.26 20.45
C TRP A 43 17.95 -15.33 19.97
N GLN A 44 17.78 -14.02 20.15
CA GLN A 44 18.82 -13.05 19.82
C GLN A 44 20.06 -13.23 20.70
N ALA A 45 19.89 -13.46 22.00
CA ALA A 45 20.99 -13.70 22.93
C ALA A 45 21.75 -15.01 22.65
N ASN A 46 21.13 -15.96 21.93
CA ASN A 46 21.68 -17.26 21.59
C ASN A 46 21.99 -17.44 20.09
N ASP A 47 22.20 -16.34 19.36
CA ASP A 47 22.49 -16.33 17.92
C ASP A 47 21.50 -17.11 17.04
N GLY A 48 20.26 -17.28 17.54
CA GLY A 48 19.22 -18.04 16.85
C GLY A 48 18.44 -17.25 15.79
N ILE A 49 18.73 -15.96 15.62
CA ILE A 49 18.08 -15.11 14.63
C ILE A 49 19.01 -14.92 13.42
N ALA A 50 18.57 -15.38 12.26
CA ALA A 50 19.31 -15.19 11.02
C ALA A 50 19.29 -13.71 10.59
N ALA A 51 20.38 -13.24 9.99
CA ALA A 51 20.54 -11.89 9.51
C ALA A 51 21.01 -11.83 8.07
N LEU A 52 20.53 -10.84 7.32
CA LEU A 52 20.95 -10.55 5.96
C LEU A 52 21.12 -9.04 5.78
N GLU A 53 22.24 -8.61 5.22
CA GLU A 53 22.47 -7.22 4.83
C GLU A 53 22.40 -7.09 3.31
N ARG A 54 21.72 -6.07 2.82
CA ARG A 54 21.71 -5.68 1.40
C ARG A 54 21.93 -4.18 1.26
N ARG A 55 22.74 -3.76 0.31
CA ARG A 55 22.94 -2.36 -0.05
C ARG A 55 22.11 -2.01 -1.28
N HIS A 56 21.47 -0.86 -1.23
CA HIS A 56 20.59 -0.39 -2.29
C HIS A 56 20.82 1.11 -2.55
N TRP A 57 21.00 1.47 -3.80
CA TRP A 57 21.01 2.86 -4.22
C TRP A 57 19.59 3.36 -4.48
N ASN A 58 19.15 4.41 -3.77
CA ASN A 58 17.78 4.94 -3.89
C ASN A 58 17.67 6.16 -4.82
N GLY A 59 18.70 6.46 -5.62
CA GLY A 59 18.77 7.63 -6.50
C GLY A 59 19.45 8.86 -5.89
N ARG A 60 19.68 8.89 -4.55
CA ARG A 60 20.32 10.01 -3.83
C ARG A 60 21.49 9.56 -2.96
N PHE A 61 21.34 8.44 -2.27
CA PHE A 61 22.36 7.86 -1.39
C PHE A 61 22.20 6.35 -1.29
N THR A 62 23.22 5.68 -0.80
CA THR A 62 23.17 4.23 -0.53
C THR A 62 22.45 3.98 0.79
N GLU A 63 21.46 3.12 0.75
CA GLU A 63 20.79 2.55 1.92
C GLU A 63 21.41 1.19 2.27
N VAL A 64 21.59 0.94 3.55
CA VAL A 64 21.85 -0.40 4.07
C VAL A 64 20.55 -0.93 4.64
N ARG A 65 20.11 -2.05 4.11
CA ARG A 65 18.88 -2.75 4.52
C ARG A 65 19.28 -3.99 5.29
N LEU A 66 18.96 -3.98 6.57
CA LEU A 66 19.24 -5.07 7.49
C LEU A 66 17.94 -5.86 7.70
N TYR A 67 17.98 -7.14 7.40
CA TYR A 67 16.88 -8.07 7.62
C TYR A 67 17.28 -9.02 8.72
N ARG A 68 16.40 -9.24 9.70
CA ARG A 68 16.55 -10.26 10.72
C ARG A 68 15.31 -11.14 10.68
N TYR A 69 15.47 -12.47 10.78
CA TYR A 69 14.35 -13.38 10.66
C TYR A 69 14.58 -14.67 11.41
N ILE A 70 13.48 -15.28 11.82
CA ILE A 70 13.44 -16.58 12.45
C ILE A 70 12.15 -17.30 12.03
N ASN A 71 12.25 -18.60 11.84
CA ASN A 71 11.10 -19.43 11.51
C ASN A 71 10.62 -20.21 12.74
N ASP A 72 9.35 -20.64 12.67
CA ASP A 72 8.73 -21.56 13.62
C ASP A 72 8.69 -21.06 15.08
N VAL A 73 8.38 -19.76 15.26
CA VAL A 73 8.22 -19.13 16.58
C VAL A 73 6.75 -19.14 16.98
N ARG A 74 6.46 -19.46 18.25
CA ARG A 74 5.09 -19.41 18.77
C ARG A 74 4.65 -17.97 19.01
N LEU A 75 3.46 -17.63 18.48
CA LEU A 75 2.91 -16.27 18.55
C LEU A 75 2.53 -15.85 19.98
N ARG A 76 2.11 -16.80 20.81
CA ARG A 76 1.70 -16.57 22.20
C ARG A 76 2.08 -17.73 23.12
N GLU A 77 1.73 -17.64 24.38
CA GLU A 77 1.72 -18.76 25.32
C GLU A 77 0.55 -19.73 25.00
N GLY A 78 0.73 -20.99 25.44
CA GLY A 78 -0.30 -22.02 25.34
C GLY A 78 0.00 -23.13 24.32
N HIS A 79 -0.66 -24.28 24.51
CA HIS A 79 -0.48 -25.45 23.66
C HIS A 79 -1.06 -25.26 22.25
N ASP A 80 -2.07 -24.39 22.13
CA ASP A 80 -2.78 -24.03 20.90
C ASP A 80 -2.14 -22.81 20.19
N ALA A 81 -0.97 -22.36 20.64
CA ALA A 81 -0.27 -21.24 20.04
C ALA A 81 0.16 -21.54 18.60
N LEU A 82 -0.22 -20.66 17.67
CA LEU A 82 0.20 -20.77 16.28
C LEU A 82 1.72 -20.63 16.15
N SER A 83 2.32 -21.52 15.35
CA SER A 83 3.70 -21.37 14.89
C SER A 83 3.69 -20.45 13.67
N ILE A 84 4.49 -19.40 13.72
CA ILE A 84 4.62 -18.38 12.68
C ILE A 84 6.10 -18.11 12.41
N ASN A 85 6.38 -17.41 11.33
CA ASN A 85 7.69 -16.89 11.03
C ASN A 85 7.70 -15.38 11.28
N TRP A 86 8.78 -14.90 11.87
CA TRP A 86 8.96 -13.50 12.20
C TRP A 86 10.13 -12.91 11.42
N PHE A 87 10.00 -11.66 11.02
CA PHE A 87 11.09 -10.88 10.45
C PHE A 87 10.97 -9.40 10.78
N GLU A 88 12.10 -8.73 10.78
CA GLU A 88 12.16 -7.28 10.82
C GLU A 88 13.06 -6.74 9.71
N ILE A 89 12.82 -5.50 9.33
CA ILE A 89 13.65 -4.75 8.41
C ILE A 89 14.02 -3.42 9.05
N THR A 90 15.31 -3.12 9.04
CA THR A 90 15.86 -1.79 9.38
C THR A 90 16.55 -1.24 8.16
N VAL A 91 16.25 0.00 7.80
CA VAL A 91 16.92 0.73 6.71
C VAL A 91 17.67 1.89 7.30
N VAL A 92 18.96 1.95 7.03
CA VAL A 92 19.84 3.04 7.49
C VAL A 92 20.51 3.71 6.29
N ASN A 93 20.80 4.99 6.43
CA ASN A 93 21.65 5.71 5.48
C ASN A 93 23.10 5.24 5.67
N ALA A 94 23.70 4.69 4.62
CA ALA A 94 25.07 4.13 4.69
C ALA A 94 26.13 5.16 5.07
N LYS A 95 25.91 6.45 4.77
CA LYS A 95 26.88 7.52 5.04
C LYS A 95 26.72 8.11 6.43
N THR A 96 25.49 8.31 6.89
CA THR A 96 25.20 9.01 8.15
C THR A 96 24.89 8.09 9.31
N GLY A 97 24.59 6.81 9.05
CA GLY A 97 24.09 5.86 10.05
C GLY A 97 22.66 6.13 10.52
N GLN A 98 22.00 7.18 9.99
CA GLN A 98 20.63 7.52 10.37
C GLN A 98 19.66 6.41 10.00
N GLN A 99 18.83 5.97 10.96
CA GLN A 99 17.74 5.05 10.71
C GLN A 99 16.62 5.76 9.96
N LEU A 100 16.30 5.25 8.78
CA LEU A 100 15.28 5.81 7.89
C LEU A 100 13.94 5.07 8.05
N TYR A 101 14.01 3.78 8.36
CA TYR A 101 12.85 2.94 8.52
C TYR A 101 13.16 1.75 9.42
N HIS A 102 12.17 1.36 10.23
CA HIS A 102 12.20 0.12 10.99
C HIS A 102 10.77 -0.41 11.13
N ASN A 103 10.58 -1.69 10.91
CA ASN A 103 9.31 -2.36 11.22
C ASN A 103 9.53 -3.88 11.34
N SER A 104 8.65 -4.54 12.06
CA SER A 104 8.64 -5.98 12.21
C SER A 104 7.30 -6.58 11.80
N PHE A 105 7.34 -7.85 11.40
CA PHE A 105 6.23 -8.56 10.80
C PHE A 105 6.19 -10.01 11.24
N ILE A 106 4.99 -10.57 11.21
CA ILE A 106 4.77 -12.01 11.28
C ILE A 106 4.19 -12.51 9.97
N THR A 107 4.54 -13.72 9.60
CA THR A 107 4.11 -14.32 8.33
C THR A 107 4.00 -15.84 8.42
N THR A 108 3.20 -16.42 7.54
CA THR A 108 3.14 -17.86 7.30
C THR A 108 4.13 -18.33 6.23
N HIS A 109 4.75 -17.42 5.48
CA HIS A 109 5.77 -17.75 4.50
C HIS A 109 7.05 -18.13 5.21
N ARG A 110 7.63 -19.31 4.89
CA ARG A 110 8.94 -19.71 5.39
C ARG A 110 10.00 -18.76 4.84
N LEU A 111 10.84 -18.26 5.74
CA LEU A 111 11.84 -17.23 5.45
C LEU A 111 13.23 -17.87 5.22
N SER A 112 13.94 -17.31 4.24
CA SER A 112 15.31 -17.63 3.91
C SER A 112 16.07 -16.39 3.47
N ALA A 113 17.38 -16.47 3.30
CA ALA A 113 18.20 -15.38 2.75
C ALA A 113 17.77 -14.98 1.33
N ASP A 114 17.18 -15.91 0.56
CA ASP A 114 16.76 -15.67 -0.81
C ASP A 114 15.46 -14.85 -0.88
N ASN A 115 14.51 -15.09 0.03
CA ASN A 115 13.15 -14.51 -0.07
C ASN A 115 12.82 -13.44 0.97
N VAL A 116 13.56 -13.31 2.07
CA VAL A 116 13.21 -12.37 3.16
C VAL A 116 13.10 -10.93 2.68
N ALA A 117 13.90 -10.52 1.70
CA ALA A 117 13.84 -9.18 1.14
C ALA A 117 12.53 -8.92 0.37
N ASP A 118 12.08 -9.90 -0.41
CA ASP A 118 10.84 -9.80 -1.19
C ASP A 118 9.62 -9.84 -0.27
N VAL A 119 9.63 -10.70 0.74
CA VAL A 119 8.58 -10.77 1.76
C VAL A 119 8.49 -9.45 2.54
N ALA A 120 9.64 -8.86 2.89
CA ALA A 120 9.70 -7.57 3.56
C ALA A 120 9.20 -6.42 2.65
N GLN A 121 9.51 -6.46 1.37
CA GLN A 121 8.99 -5.51 0.39
C GLN A 121 7.46 -5.63 0.25
N ALA A 122 6.93 -6.85 0.22
CA ALA A 122 5.49 -7.09 0.20
C ALA A 122 4.82 -6.55 1.48
N GLY A 123 5.38 -6.80 2.67
CA GLY A 123 4.90 -6.25 3.94
C GLY A 123 4.86 -4.72 3.97
N ARG A 124 5.90 -4.08 3.43
CA ARG A 124 5.94 -2.62 3.25
C ARG A 124 4.91 -2.10 2.24
N GLY A 125 4.51 -2.93 1.29
CA GLY A 125 3.50 -2.59 0.28
C GLY A 125 2.14 -2.21 0.87
N ARG A 126 1.81 -2.59 2.11
CA ARG A 126 0.62 -2.14 2.84
C ARG A 126 0.48 -0.61 2.86
N TRP A 127 1.60 0.08 3.06
CA TRP A 127 1.64 1.55 3.06
C TRP A 127 1.11 2.16 1.76
N LYS A 128 1.30 1.50 0.62
CA LYS A 128 0.78 1.96 -0.67
C LYS A 128 -0.74 1.96 -0.72
N ILE A 129 -1.40 0.95 -0.14
CA ILE A 129 -2.86 0.89 -0.08
C ILE A 129 -3.42 2.12 0.64
N GLU A 130 -2.80 2.51 1.75
CA GLU A 130 -3.22 3.68 2.52
C GLU A 130 -2.97 4.98 1.78
N ASN A 131 -1.77 5.16 1.23
CA ASN A 131 -1.38 6.44 0.62
C ASN A 131 -1.78 6.59 -0.85
N GLU A 132 -1.76 5.52 -1.63
CA GLU A 132 -2.08 5.56 -3.06
C GLU A 132 -3.58 5.34 -3.33
N ASN A 133 -4.31 4.65 -2.45
CA ASN A 133 -5.74 4.41 -2.61
C ASN A 133 -6.57 5.21 -1.60
N ASN A 134 -6.45 4.93 -0.31
CA ASN A 134 -7.32 5.53 0.70
C ASN A 134 -7.16 7.05 0.77
N ASN A 135 -5.93 7.57 0.80
CA ASN A 135 -5.69 9.00 0.83
C ASN A 135 -6.08 9.67 -0.50
N VAL A 136 -5.94 8.98 -1.63
CA VAL A 136 -6.42 9.50 -2.92
C VAL A 136 -7.94 9.64 -2.90
N LEU A 137 -8.66 8.63 -2.44
CA LEU A 137 -10.12 8.68 -2.32
C LEU A 137 -10.58 9.78 -1.33
N LYS A 138 -9.86 9.96 -0.22
CA LYS A 138 -10.22 10.93 0.81
C LYS A 138 -9.94 12.37 0.42
N THR A 139 -8.72 12.65 -0.08
CA THR A 139 -8.19 14.03 -0.15
C THR A 139 -7.79 14.49 -1.55
N LYS A 140 -7.85 13.62 -2.58
CA LYS A 140 -7.35 13.94 -3.92
C LYS A 140 -8.43 14.10 -4.99
N GLY A 141 -9.59 14.63 -4.60
CA GLY A 141 -10.67 15.00 -5.54
C GLY A 141 -11.90 14.10 -5.51
N TYR A 142 -11.82 12.91 -4.90
CA TYR A 142 -12.98 12.00 -4.76
C TYR A 142 -13.85 12.35 -3.55
N HIS A 143 -13.33 13.08 -2.57
CA HIS A 143 -14.06 13.55 -1.39
C HIS A 143 -14.78 12.44 -0.61
N LEU A 144 -14.16 11.27 -0.45
CA LEU A 144 -14.75 10.12 0.23
C LEU A 144 -15.18 10.44 1.68
N GLU A 145 -14.47 11.36 2.35
CA GLU A 145 -14.78 11.78 3.72
C GLU A 145 -15.88 12.85 3.81
N HIS A 146 -16.35 13.35 2.64
CA HIS A 146 -17.43 14.32 2.66
C HIS A 146 -18.73 13.72 3.16
N ASN A 147 -19.35 14.36 4.12
CA ASN A 147 -20.64 13.92 4.65
C ASN A 147 -21.77 14.36 3.72
N PHE A 148 -22.19 13.47 2.82
CA PHE A 148 -23.36 13.66 1.96
C PHE A 148 -24.69 13.39 2.67
N GLY A 149 -24.66 13.11 3.98
CA GLY A 149 -25.79 12.60 4.73
C GLY A 149 -25.94 11.08 4.60
N HIS A 150 -26.70 10.51 5.53
CA HIS A 150 -26.90 9.06 5.55
C HIS A 150 -28.10 8.60 4.72
N GLY A 151 -29.02 9.52 4.36
CA GLY A 151 -30.30 9.18 3.76
C GLY A 151 -31.18 8.37 4.73
N GLN A 152 -32.25 7.81 4.18
CA GLN A 152 -33.17 6.99 4.98
C GLN A 152 -32.77 5.49 5.02
N GLN A 153 -32.05 4.98 4.02
CA GLN A 153 -31.69 3.56 3.92
C GLN A 153 -30.23 3.34 3.50
N TYR A 154 -29.91 3.53 2.20
CA TYR A 154 -28.64 3.07 1.62
C TYR A 154 -27.80 4.17 0.94
N LEU A 155 -28.16 5.45 1.11
CA LEU A 155 -27.53 6.55 0.40
C LEU A 155 -26.00 6.58 0.57
N SER A 156 -25.51 6.41 1.78
CA SER A 156 -24.07 6.43 2.06
C SER A 156 -23.33 5.25 1.40
N ALA A 157 -23.92 4.05 1.44
CA ALA A 157 -23.35 2.87 0.79
C ALA A 157 -23.35 3.02 -0.74
N PHE A 158 -24.42 3.58 -1.31
CA PHE A 158 -24.53 3.85 -2.73
C PHE A 158 -23.49 4.87 -3.20
N LEU A 159 -23.37 5.99 -2.50
CA LEU A 159 -22.37 7.01 -2.81
C LEU A 159 -20.93 6.51 -2.66
N LEU A 160 -20.65 5.68 -1.64
CA LEU A 160 -19.37 5.02 -1.50
C LEU A 160 -19.08 4.11 -2.69
N SER A 161 -20.05 3.30 -3.12
CA SER A 161 -19.88 2.41 -4.28
C SER A 161 -19.62 3.18 -5.56
N LEU A 162 -20.32 4.29 -5.80
CA LEU A 162 -20.07 5.17 -6.95
C LEU A 162 -18.68 5.79 -6.90
N ASN A 163 -18.22 6.20 -5.72
CA ASN A 163 -16.90 6.78 -5.54
C ASN A 163 -15.78 5.76 -5.85
N LEU A 164 -15.93 4.52 -5.38
CA LEU A 164 -15.02 3.42 -5.70
C LEU A 164 -15.04 3.06 -7.19
N LEU A 165 -16.23 3.05 -7.80
CA LEU A 165 -16.38 2.80 -9.24
C LEU A 165 -15.70 3.90 -10.06
N ALA A 166 -15.87 5.17 -9.71
CA ALA A 166 -15.19 6.28 -10.36
C ALA A 166 -13.67 6.17 -10.23
N PHE A 167 -13.17 5.79 -9.06
CA PHE A 167 -11.73 5.58 -8.86
C PHE A 167 -11.19 4.45 -9.74
N LEU A 168 -11.91 3.32 -9.81
CA LEU A 168 -11.56 2.20 -10.68
C LEU A 168 -11.57 2.62 -12.15
N PHE A 169 -12.62 3.32 -12.60
CA PHE A 169 -12.75 3.79 -13.97
C PHE A 169 -11.59 4.72 -14.36
N HIS A 170 -11.27 5.70 -13.54
CA HIS A 170 -10.15 6.60 -13.80
C HIS A 170 -8.79 5.88 -13.77
N THR A 171 -8.65 4.84 -12.97
CA THR A 171 -7.43 4.02 -12.95
C THR A 171 -7.28 3.22 -14.24
N VAL A 172 -8.37 2.67 -14.76
CA VAL A 172 -8.38 1.95 -16.05
C VAL A 172 -8.08 2.90 -17.20
N LEU A 173 -8.71 4.09 -17.21
CA LEU A 173 -8.44 5.10 -18.23
C LEU A 173 -6.96 5.54 -18.26
N GLU A 174 -6.32 5.65 -17.10
CA GLU A 174 -4.90 6.02 -17.01
C GLU A 174 -3.97 4.99 -17.69
N TRP A 175 -4.43 3.75 -17.86
CA TRP A 175 -3.69 2.67 -18.55
C TRP A 175 -4.12 2.42 -19.98
N SER A 176 -5.36 2.73 -20.34
CA SER A 176 -5.98 2.35 -21.62
C SER A 176 -6.33 3.51 -22.53
N ASP A 177 -6.23 4.75 -22.06
CA ASP A 177 -6.59 5.96 -22.83
C ASP A 177 -5.42 6.94 -22.84
N ASP A 178 -4.79 7.08 -24.01
CA ASP A 178 -3.61 7.93 -24.18
C ASP A 178 -3.90 9.42 -23.95
N LYS A 179 -5.09 9.90 -24.32
CA LYS A 179 -5.51 11.29 -24.10
C LYS A 179 -5.66 11.56 -22.61
N TYR A 180 -6.34 10.65 -21.91
CA TYR A 180 -6.48 10.74 -20.44
C TYR A 180 -5.12 10.68 -19.76
N ALA A 181 -4.26 9.73 -20.13
CA ALA A 181 -2.92 9.57 -19.57
C ALA A 181 -2.06 10.84 -19.80
N LEU A 182 -2.13 11.45 -21.00
CA LEU A 182 -1.43 12.68 -21.32
C LEU A 182 -1.89 13.84 -20.41
N LEU A 183 -3.20 14.04 -20.31
CA LEU A 183 -3.78 15.08 -19.44
C LEU A 183 -3.39 14.87 -17.97
N ARG A 184 -3.38 13.62 -17.51
CA ARG A 184 -2.98 13.27 -16.14
C ARG A 184 -1.50 13.52 -15.85
N ARG A 185 -0.62 13.40 -16.83
CA ARG A 185 0.81 13.75 -16.69
C ARG A 185 1.00 15.26 -16.51
N VAL A 186 0.26 16.07 -17.25
CA VAL A 186 0.34 17.54 -17.20
C VAL A 186 -0.39 18.07 -15.98
N LEU A 187 -1.63 17.64 -15.77
CA LEU A 187 -2.44 17.96 -14.61
C LEU A 187 -2.19 16.92 -13.49
N ALA A 188 -0.98 16.90 -12.95
CA ALA A 188 -0.54 15.86 -12.02
C ALA A 188 -1.40 15.74 -10.75
N ARG A 189 -2.04 16.84 -10.31
CA ARG A 189 -2.98 16.83 -9.19
C ARG A 189 -4.36 16.41 -9.70
N ARG A 190 -4.91 15.30 -9.20
CA ARG A 190 -6.26 14.82 -9.55
C ARG A 190 -7.33 15.88 -9.26
N GLN A 191 -7.18 16.63 -8.19
CA GLN A 191 -8.09 17.72 -7.84
C GLN A 191 -8.19 18.75 -8.97
N THR A 192 -7.07 19.24 -9.50
CA THR A 192 -7.05 20.22 -10.59
C THR A 192 -7.77 19.67 -11.82
N PHE A 193 -7.46 18.42 -12.21
CA PHE A 193 -8.13 17.77 -13.35
C PHE A 193 -9.66 17.68 -13.14
N PHE A 194 -10.13 17.31 -11.95
CA PHE A 194 -11.58 17.25 -11.67
C PHE A 194 -12.23 18.63 -11.59
N ASP A 195 -11.51 19.64 -11.09
CA ASP A 195 -12.02 21.01 -11.03
C ASP A 195 -12.14 21.60 -12.43
N ASP A 196 -11.20 21.29 -13.33
CA ASP A 196 -11.28 21.70 -14.75
C ASP A 196 -12.46 21.02 -15.45
N ILE A 197 -12.63 19.71 -15.32
CA ILE A 197 -13.81 19.00 -15.85
C ILE A 197 -15.09 19.61 -15.33
N ARG A 198 -15.18 19.86 -14.04
CA ARG A 198 -16.36 20.45 -13.39
C ARG A 198 -16.64 21.87 -13.89
N ALA A 199 -15.59 22.66 -14.10
CA ALA A 199 -15.70 24.01 -14.64
C ALA A 199 -16.21 23.99 -16.11
N LEU A 200 -15.61 23.14 -16.95
CA LEU A 200 -15.97 23.00 -18.35
C LEU A 200 -17.42 22.51 -18.52
N THR A 201 -17.78 21.43 -17.84
CA THR A 201 -19.12 20.82 -17.96
C THR A 201 -20.24 21.67 -17.31
N ARG A 202 -19.90 22.68 -16.52
CA ARG A 202 -20.86 23.65 -15.99
C ARG A 202 -21.38 24.59 -17.08
N TYR A 203 -20.56 24.96 -18.03
CA TYR A 203 -20.86 25.99 -19.01
C TYR A 203 -20.93 25.48 -20.44
N MET A 204 -20.39 24.30 -20.72
CA MET A 204 -20.29 23.70 -22.04
C MET A 204 -20.91 22.32 -22.08
N VAL A 205 -21.49 21.95 -23.20
CA VAL A 205 -22.01 20.63 -23.49
C VAL A 205 -21.02 19.93 -24.42
N PHE A 206 -20.58 18.75 -24.02
CA PHE A 206 -19.69 17.90 -24.80
C PHE A 206 -20.47 16.67 -25.33
N GLU A 207 -20.28 16.30 -26.57
CA GLU A 207 -20.97 15.16 -27.19
C GLU A 207 -20.51 13.82 -26.63
N SER A 208 -19.24 13.75 -26.19
CA SER A 208 -18.64 12.53 -25.64
C SER A 208 -17.51 12.87 -24.66
N TRP A 209 -17.07 11.87 -23.93
CA TRP A 209 -15.87 11.93 -23.11
C TRP A 209 -14.62 12.28 -23.94
N ASP A 210 -14.49 11.65 -25.12
CA ASP A 210 -13.39 11.88 -26.03
C ASP A 210 -13.34 13.34 -26.51
N HIS A 211 -14.49 13.93 -26.85
CA HIS A 211 -14.59 15.36 -27.21
C HIS A 211 -14.14 16.28 -26.06
N LEU A 212 -14.49 15.95 -24.81
CA LEU A 212 -14.01 16.71 -23.65
C LEU A 212 -12.48 16.59 -23.50
N MET A 213 -11.91 15.40 -23.67
CA MET A 213 -10.45 15.21 -23.59
C MET A 213 -9.71 15.97 -24.70
N ASP A 214 -10.22 15.94 -25.94
CA ASP A 214 -9.64 16.71 -27.05
C ASP A 214 -9.68 18.22 -26.79
N PHE A 215 -10.79 18.72 -26.27
CA PHE A 215 -10.91 20.11 -25.90
C PHE A 215 -9.89 20.53 -24.85
N MET A 216 -9.67 19.71 -23.83
CA MET A 216 -8.68 19.97 -22.78
C MET A 216 -7.24 19.92 -23.34
N ILE A 217 -6.95 18.94 -24.22
CA ILE A 217 -5.64 18.80 -24.88
C ILE A 217 -5.34 20.04 -25.72
N GLN A 218 -6.32 20.47 -26.50
CA GLN A 218 -6.20 21.68 -27.35
C GLN A 218 -6.01 22.94 -26.49
N GLY A 219 -6.79 23.09 -25.42
CA GLY A 219 -6.70 24.24 -24.52
C GLY A 219 -5.38 24.34 -23.75
N LEU A 220 -4.71 23.20 -23.55
CA LEU A 220 -3.39 23.13 -22.92
C LEU A 220 -2.24 23.08 -23.96
N GLU A 221 -2.54 23.22 -25.25
CA GLU A 221 -1.56 23.17 -26.36
C GLU A 221 -0.68 21.91 -26.36
N LEU A 222 -1.26 20.76 -25.97
CA LEU A 222 -0.55 19.49 -25.86
C LEU A 222 -0.54 18.75 -27.23
N GLN A 223 0.53 17.99 -27.47
CA GLN A 223 0.64 17.11 -28.62
C GLN A 223 0.64 15.65 -28.16
N LEU A 224 -0.23 14.83 -28.74
CA LEU A 224 -0.17 13.38 -28.61
C LEU A 224 1.10 12.89 -29.33
N GLN A 225 2.04 12.33 -28.59
CA GLN A 225 3.14 11.60 -29.20
C GLN A 225 2.57 10.28 -29.73
N VAL A 226 2.41 10.18 -31.04
CA VAL A 226 2.11 8.91 -31.69
C VAL A 226 3.42 8.11 -31.72
N ASP A 227 3.55 7.13 -30.83
CA ASP A 227 4.62 6.15 -30.93
C ASP A 227 4.44 5.37 -32.25
N THR A 228 5.18 5.77 -33.25
CA THR A 228 5.34 5.01 -34.50
C THR A 228 6.45 3.98 -34.31
N SER A 229 6.15 2.88 -33.63
CA SER A 229 7.01 1.68 -33.57
C SER A 229 6.24 0.47 -34.07
#